data_6069cf298aa4e231e7b507066a658b5c
#
_entry.id   6069cf298aa4e231e7b507066a658b5c
#
_cell.length_a   1.000
_cell.length_b   1.000
_cell.length_c   1.000
_cell.angle_alpha   90.00
_cell.angle_beta   90.00
_cell.angle_gamma   90.00
#
_symmetry.space_group_name_H-M   'P 1'
#
loop_
_entity.id
_entity.type
_entity.pdbx_description
1 polymer ?
#
loop_
_entity_poly.entity_id
_entity_poly.type
_entity_poly.pdbx_seq_one_letter_code
_entity_poly.pdbx_strand_id
1 'polypeptide(L)'
;MKNLNEILLSEIEDFRALGNKFLSGEMSKMDFKGASGGMGVYAERSGKTFMVRFRMPAGIATLKDLKLIYDFANRYKVENIHITTRQAMQLHGLTLDEVCNIMKEGINKELYIRGSGGNYPRNVSASPLSGVEKNEVFNISPYALAVGQHFLNKIYTYKLPRKFKVAFSSNEKDESHVTATDLGFLAVIENGVQYFKVYLGGGMGNNSRLSIESGQLIKPEDILYHVEALTQLFINEGDYEIGRAHVWTPVTRRIS
;
A
#
# COMPACT_ATOMS: atom_id res chain seq x y z
N MET A 1 -5.95 18.25 -17.93
CA MET A 1 -5.23 17.07 -17.39
C MET A 1 -6.22 15.92 -17.27
N LYS A 2 -5.82 14.68 -17.66
CA LYS A 2 -6.65 13.48 -17.41
C LYS A 2 -6.84 13.32 -15.89
N ASN A 3 -8.05 12.92 -15.48
CA ASN A 3 -8.28 12.57 -14.07
C ASN A 3 -7.64 11.21 -13.74
N LEU A 4 -7.51 10.88 -12.45
CA LEU A 4 -6.89 9.62 -12.01
C LEU A 4 -7.54 8.40 -12.69
N ASN A 5 -8.86 8.32 -12.72
CA ASN A 5 -9.57 7.17 -13.28
C ASN A 5 -9.33 7.01 -14.78
N GLU A 6 -9.28 8.12 -15.55
CA GLU A 6 -8.93 8.08 -16.97
C GLU A 6 -7.53 7.51 -17.22
N ILE A 7 -6.55 7.90 -16.37
CA ILE A 7 -5.18 7.37 -16.43
C ILE A 7 -5.19 5.87 -16.13
N LEU A 8 -5.81 5.46 -15.03
CA LEU A 8 -5.84 4.06 -14.62
C LEU A 8 -6.59 3.17 -15.61
N LEU A 9 -7.69 3.66 -16.21
CA LEU A 9 -8.42 2.93 -17.25
C LEU A 9 -7.58 2.75 -18.52
N SER A 10 -6.75 3.75 -18.89
CA SER A 10 -5.86 3.62 -20.05
C SER A 10 -4.73 2.60 -19.84
N GLU A 11 -4.35 2.29 -18.60
CA GLU A 11 -3.33 1.27 -18.30
C GLU A 11 -3.83 -0.19 -18.48
N ILE A 12 -5.16 -0.41 -18.58
CA ILE A 12 -5.73 -1.77 -18.59
C ILE A 12 -5.37 -2.55 -19.87
N GLU A 13 -5.41 -1.89 -21.02
CA GLU A 13 -5.09 -2.57 -22.30
C GLU A 13 -3.59 -2.89 -22.39
N ASP A 14 -2.72 -2.02 -21.90
CA ASP A 14 -1.28 -2.30 -21.79
C ASP A 14 -1.03 -3.49 -20.86
N PHE A 15 -1.77 -3.55 -19.73
CA PHE A 15 -1.70 -4.68 -18.81
C PHE A 15 -2.21 -5.98 -19.45
N ARG A 16 -3.30 -5.93 -20.24
CA ARG A 16 -3.82 -7.07 -20.98
C ARG A 16 -2.78 -7.61 -21.97
N ALA A 17 -2.14 -6.72 -22.73
CA ALA A 17 -1.07 -7.11 -23.65
C ALA A 17 0.11 -7.77 -22.94
N LEU A 18 0.51 -7.22 -21.77
CA LEU A 18 1.54 -7.79 -20.90
C LEU A 18 1.16 -9.21 -20.42
N GLY A 19 -0.09 -9.39 -19.98
CA GLY A 19 -0.61 -10.67 -19.52
C GLY A 19 -0.63 -11.72 -20.62
N ASN A 20 -0.99 -11.35 -21.84
CA ASN A 20 -0.97 -12.24 -22.99
C ASN A 20 0.46 -12.71 -23.32
N LYS A 21 1.46 -11.81 -23.32
CA LYS A 21 2.88 -12.19 -23.50
C LYS A 21 3.36 -13.16 -22.42
N PHE A 22 2.90 -12.99 -21.19
CA PHE A 22 3.22 -13.92 -20.11
C PHE A 22 2.56 -15.29 -20.34
N LEU A 23 1.29 -15.34 -20.73
CA LEU A 23 0.55 -16.58 -20.95
C LEU A 23 1.04 -17.34 -22.20
N SER A 24 1.51 -16.64 -23.23
CA SER A 24 2.13 -17.26 -24.43
C SER A 24 3.55 -17.78 -24.18
N GLY A 25 4.17 -17.45 -23.04
CA GLY A 25 5.54 -17.83 -22.72
C GLY A 25 6.62 -16.89 -23.29
N GLU A 26 6.22 -15.79 -23.94
CA GLU A 26 7.16 -14.76 -24.45
C GLU A 26 7.81 -13.94 -23.32
N MET A 27 7.24 -14.01 -22.12
CA MET A 27 7.72 -13.28 -20.93
C MET A 27 7.94 -14.22 -19.75
N SER A 28 9.09 -14.08 -19.07
CA SER A 28 9.37 -14.86 -17.87
C SER A 28 8.44 -14.48 -16.70
N LYS A 29 8.23 -15.40 -15.75
CA LYS A 29 7.46 -15.14 -14.54
C LYS A 29 8.08 -14.00 -13.69
N MET A 30 9.39 -13.84 -13.72
CA MET A 30 10.11 -12.82 -12.97
C MET A 30 9.87 -11.44 -13.59
N ASP A 31 9.96 -11.32 -14.90
CA ASP A 31 9.68 -10.07 -15.62
C ASP A 31 8.23 -9.65 -15.48
N PHE A 32 7.30 -10.61 -15.65
CA PHE A 32 5.88 -10.36 -15.42
C PHE A 32 5.61 -9.87 -14.00
N LYS A 33 6.20 -10.49 -12.97
CA LYS A 33 6.08 -10.05 -11.57
C LYS A 33 6.60 -8.62 -11.36
N GLY A 34 7.69 -8.26 -12.03
CA GLY A 34 8.25 -6.90 -11.99
C GLY A 34 7.27 -5.87 -12.55
N ALA A 35 6.69 -6.16 -13.70
CA ALA A 35 5.77 -5.27 -14.41
C ALA A 35 4.35 -5.25 -13.79
N SER A 36 3.77 -6.42 -13.49
CA SER A 36 2.39 -6.55 -13.01
C SER A 36 2.21 -6.20 -11.52
N GLY A 37 3.27 -6.33 -10.73
CA GLY A 37 3.19 -6.07 -9.28
C GLY A 37 2.69 -4.68 -8.95
N GLY A 38 3.10 -3.67 -9.71
CA GLY A 38 2.63 -2.29 -9.59
C GLY A 38 1.15 -2.11 -9.93
N MET A 39 0.62 -2.98 -10.78
CA MET A 39 -0.81 -3.04 -11.12
C MET A 39 -1.65 -3.70 -10.03
N GLY A 40 -1.01 -4.26 -8.98
CA GLY A 40 -1.70 -4.98 -7.91
C GLY A 40 -2.03 -6.43 -8.27
N VAL A 41 -1.42 -6.96 -9.33
CA VAL A 41 -1.67 -8.30 -9.89
C VAL A 41 -0.41 -9.15 -9.81
N TYR A 42 -0.57 -10.43 -9.49
CA TYR A 42 0.51 -11.40 -9.48
C TYR A 42 0.05 -12.72 -10.13
N ALA A 43 0.89 -13.30 -10.97
CA ALA A 43 0.68 -14.66 -11.45
C ALA A 43 0.86 -15.65 -10.29
N GLU A 44 -0.04 -16.61 -10.19
CA GLU A 44 0.03 -17.69 -9.22
C GLU A 44 1.09 -18.73 -9.58
N ARG A 45 1.24 -19.76 -8.73
CA ARG A 45 2.28 -20.80 -8.93
C ARG A 45 2.12 -21.54 -10.24
N SER A 46 0.88 -21.81 -10.64
CA SER A 46 0.53 -22.49 -11.91
C SER A 46 0.99 -21.72 -13.16
N GLY A 47 1.14 -20.39 -13.07
CA GLY A 47 1.36 -19.50 -14.21
C GLY A 47 0.15 -19.31 -15.12
N LYS A 48 -1.00 -19.89 -14.79
CA LYS A 48 -2.23 -19.85 -15.60
C LYS A 48 -3.29 -18.92 -15.03
N THR A 49 -3.24 -18.68 -13.74
CA THR A 49 -4.18 -17.85 -13.00
C THR A 49 -3.47 -16.73 -12.26
N PHE A 50 -4.24 -15.75 -11.84
CA PHE A 50 -3.76 -14.53 -11.24
C PHE A 50 -4.45 -14.23 -9.92
N MET A 51 -3.76 -13.46 -9.08
CA MET A 51 -4.27 -12.87 -7.86
C MET A 51 -4.36 -11.37 -8.04
N VAL A 52 -5.47 -10.76 -7.61
CA VAL A 52 -5.62 -9.31 -7.47
C VAL A 52 -5.61 -8.91 -5.99
N ARG A 53 -5.09 -7.72 -5.69
CA ARG A 53 -5.07 -7.17 -4.33
C ARG A 53 -5.68 -5.79 -4.31
N PHE A 54 -6.79 -5.66 -3.58
CA PHE A 54 -7.47 -4.39 -3.37
C PHE A 54 -6.76 -3.55 -2.31
N ARG A 55 -6.73 -2.22 -2.51
CA ARG A 55 -6.29 -1.27 -1.50
C ARG A 55 -7.44 -1.01 -0.54
N MET A 56 -7.14 -1.12 0.75
CA MET A 56 -8.04 -0.79 1.86
C MET A 56 -7.28 0.14 2.81
N PRO A 57 -7.18 1.45 2.50
CA PRO A 57 -6.44 2.37 3.36
C PRO A 57 -6.98 2.34 4.79
N ALA A 58 -6.08 2.34 5.77
CA ALA A 58 -6.39 2.16 7.20
C ALA A 58 -7.11 0.84 7.55
N GLY A 59 -7.15 -0.14 6.63
CA GLY A 59 -7.94 -1.36 6.82
C GLY A 59 -9.46 -1.13 6.75
N ILE A 60 -9.89 0.06 6.40
CA ILE A 60 -11.31 0.40 6.33
C ILE A 60 -11.89 -0.09 5.01
N ALA A 61 -12.91 -0.95 5.11
CA ALA A 61 -13.72 -1.40 4.00
C ALA A 61 -15.17 -0.97 4.22
N THR A 62 -15.71 -0.21 3.28
CA THR A 62 -17.14 0.18 3.33
C THR A 62 -18.02 -1.00 2.96
N LEU A 63 -19.31 -0.92 3.29
CA LEU A 63 -20.29 -1.91 2.83
C LEU A 63 -20.32 -2.00 1.29
N LYS A 64 -20.14 -0.88 0.59
CA LYS A 64 -20.01 -0.81 -0.89
C LYS A 64 -18.82 -1.64 -1.38
N ASP A 65 -17.65 -1.50 -0.73
CA ASP A 65 -16.43 -2.22 -1.10
C ASP A 65 -16.58 -3.73 -0.85
N LEU A 66 -17.08 -4.10 0.32
CA LEU A 66 -17.32 -5.50 0.70
C LEU A 66 -18.30 -6.18 -0.26
N LYS A 67 -19.40 -5.50 -0.57
CA LYS A 67 -20.39 -6.00 -1.53
C LYS A 67 -19.78 -6.19 -2.91
N LEU A 68 -19.00 -5.23 -3.40
CA LEU A 68 -18.38 -5.32 -4.72
C LEU A 68 -17.36 -6.47 -4.79
N ILE A 69 -16.52 -6.66 -3.75
CA ILE A 69 -15.57 -7.77 -3.68
C ILE A 69 -16.32 -9.11 -3.62
N TYR A 70 -17.39 -9.19 -2.85
CA TYR A 70 -18.25 -10.37 -2.79
C TYR A 70 -18.91 -10.69 -4.14
N ASP A 71 -19.42 -9.66 -4.84
CA ASP A 71 -20.01 -9.81 -6.18
C ASP A 71 -18.97 -10.32 -7.20
N PHE A 72 -17.72 -9.85 -7.13
CA PHE A 72 -16.61 -10.39 -7.93
C PHE A 72 -16.31 -11.85 -7.58
N ALA A 73 -16.21 -12.18 -6.29
CA ALA A 73 -15.93 -13.54 -5.84
C ALA A 73 -16.98 -14.52 -6.33
N ASN A 74 -18.27 -14.16 -6.24
CA ASN A 74 -19.38 -14.99 -6.73
C ASN A 74 -19.38 -15.13 -8.26
N ARG A 75 -19.20 -14.01 -8.98
CA ARG A 75 -19.21 -13.96 -10.43
C ARG A 75 -18.14 -14.85 -11.04
N TYR A 76 -16.94 -14.80 -10.45
CA TYR A 76 -15.77 -15.52 -10.95
C TYR A 76 -15.48 -16.82 -10.17
N LYS A 77 -16.41 -17.25 -9.32
CA LYS A 77 -16.34 -18.50 -8.54
C LYS A 77 -15.06 -18.63 -7.73
N VAL A 78 -14.63 -17.52 -7.12
CA VAL A 78 -13.47 -17.49 -6.22
C VAL A 78 -13.85 -18.19 -4.92
N GLU A 79 -13.10 -19.21 -4.53
CA GLU A 79 -13.40 -20.03 -3.34
C GLU A 79 -13.24 -19.26 -2.03
N ASN A 80 -12.22 -18.39 -1.95
CA ASN A 80 -11.87 -17.70 -0.71
C ASN A 80 -11.45 -16.25 -0.96
N ILE A 81 -11.95 -15.33 -0.12
CA ILE A 81 -11.47 -13.96 -0.02
C ILE A 81 -10.37 -13.94 1.05
N HIS A 82 -9.15 -13.58 0.68
CA HIS A 82 -8.02 -13.54 1.61
C HIS A 82 -7.81 -12.13 2.16
N ILE A 83 -7.76 -12.00 3.50
CA ILE A 83 -7.41 -10.76 4.20
C ILE A 83 -5.93 -10.82 4.57
N THR A 84 -5.17 -9.82 4.17
CA THR A 84 -3.71 -9.78 4.39
C THR A 84 -3.35 -9.14 5.73
N THR A 85 -2.13 -9.42 6.21
CA THR A 85 -1.57 -8.77 7.40
C THR A 85 -1.35 -7.26 7.26
N ARG A 86 -1.51 -6.71 6.03
CA ARG A 86 -1.51 -5.26 5.76
C ARG A 86 -2.92 -4.75 5.43
N GLN A 87 -3.91 -5.38 6.00
CA GLN A 87 -5.31 -4.93 5.93
C GLN A 87 -5.81 -4.71 4.49
N ALA A 88 -5.33 -5.51 3.54
CA ALA A 88 -5.78 -5.52 2.15
C ALA A 88 -6.55 -6.81 1.87
N MET A 89 -7.41 -6.81 0.86
CA MET A 89 -8.15 -8.00 0.43
C MET A 89 -7.62 -8.53 -0.89
N GLN A 90 -7.68 -9.85 -1.08
CA GLN A 90 -7.22 -10.52 -2.30
C GLN A 90 -8.26 -11.49 -2.82
N LEU A 91 -8.37 -11.59 -4.14
CA LEU A 91 -9.04 -12.65 -4.86
C LEU A 91 -8.02 -13.44 -5.66
N HIS A 92 -8.18 -14.75 -5.71
CA HIS A 92 -7.26 -15.71 -6.31
C HIS A 92 -7.95 -16.54 -7.39
N GLY A 93 -7.16 -17.23 -8.22
CA GLY A 93 -7.69 -18.16 -9.24
C GLY A 93 -8.27 -17.49 -10.49
N LEU A 94 -8.03 -16.19 -10.69
CA LEU A 94 -8.61 -15.39 -11.76
C LEU A 94 -7.91 -15.59 -13.10
N THR A 95 -8.65 -15.60 -14.20
CA THR A 95 -8.12 -15.47 -15.55
C THR A 95 -7.68 -14.03 -15.84
N LEU A 96 -6.91 -13.82 -16.91
CA LEU A 96 -6.48 -12.48 -17.32
C LEU A 96 -7.66 -11.54 -17.63
N ASP A 97 -8.70 -12.08 -18.31
CA ASP A 97 -9.89 -11.30 -18.66
C ASP A 97 -10.70 -10.89 -17.41
N GLU A 98 -10.84 -11.78 -16.45
CA GLU A 98 -11.49 -11.49 -15.17
C GLU A 98 -10.74 -10.42 -14.40
N VAL A 99 -9.40 -10.48 -14.39
CA VAL A 99 -8.56 -9.42 -13.78
C VAL A 99 -8.81 -8.08 -14.44
N CYS A 100 -8.79 -8.00 -15.79
CA CYS A 100 -9.04 -6.76 -16.52
C CYS A 100 -10.45 -6.20 -16.24
N ASN A 101 -11.45 -7.08 -16.14
CA ASN A 101 -12.82 -6.69 -15.80
C ASN A 101 -12.91 -6.15 -14.36
N ILE A 102 -12.25 -6.80 -13.40
CA ILE A 102 -12.16 -6.33 -12.00
C ILE A 102 -11.47 -4.95 -11.95
N MET A 103 -10.37 -4.76 -12.69
CA MET A 103 -9.69 -3.46 -12.77
C MET A 103 -10.64 -2.38 -13.27
N LYS A 104 -11.31 -2.61 -14.38
CA LYS A 104 -12.23 -1.64 -15.01
C LYS A 104 -13.42 -1.32 -14.11
N GLU A 105 -14.11 -2.32 -13.61
CA GLU A 105 -15.27 -2.12 -12.75
C GLU A 105 -14.89 -1.54 -11.40
N GLY A 106 -13.75 -1.98 -10.82
CA GLY A 106 -13.21 -1.44 -9.58
C GLY A 106 -12.91 0.05 -9.69
N ILE A 107 -12.18 0.48 -10.74
CA ILE A 107 -11.86 1.91 -10.96
C ILE A 107 -13.15 2.74 -11.05
N ASN A 108 -14.14 2.27 -11.81
CA ASN A 108 -15.43 2.98 -11.96
C ASN A 108 -16.24 3.07 -10.66
N LYS A 109 -15.97 2.18 -9.70
CA LYS A 109 -16.62 2.13 -8.39
C LYS A 109 -15.72 2.57 -7.24
N GLU A 110 -14.54 3.16 -7.55
CA GLU A 110 -13.57 3.69 -6.59
C GLU A 110 -12.91 2.62 -5.69
N LEU A 111 -12.89 1.37 -6.15
CA LEU A 111 -12.18 0.26 -5.51
C LEU A 111 -10.91 -0.07 -6.31
N TYR A 112 -9.76 0.33 -5.80
CA TYR A 112 -8.50 0.32 -6.53
C TYR A 112 -7.60 -0.85 -6.16
N ILE A 113 -6.87 -1.37 -7.17
CA ILE A 113 -5.80 -2.36 -6.97
C ILE A 113 -4.41 -1.79 -7.29
N ARG A 114 -4.33 -0.69 -8.05
CA ARG A 114 -3.10 -0.03 -8.49
C ARG A 114 -2.21 0.36 -7.30
N GLY A 115 -0.92 0.01 -7.36
CA GLY A 115 0.06 0.28 -6.30
C GLY A 115 -0.06 -0.64 -5.07
N SER A 116 -0.99 -1.61 -5.03
CA SER A 116 -1.07 -2.53 -3.89
C SER A 116 0.09 -3.54 -3.86
N GLY A 117 0.88 -3.63 -4.91
CA GLY A 117 2.06 -4.48 -5.06
C GLY A 117 3.26 -3.72 -5.63
N GLY A 118 4.32 -4.43 -6.05
CA GLY A 118 5.51 -3.86 -6.67
C GLY A 118 6.29 -2.88 -5.78
N ASN A 119 7.07 -2.03 -6.41
CA ASN A 119 7.86 -0.98 -5.76
C ASN A 119 7.06 0.34 -5.70
N TYR A 120 5.98 0.31 -4.93
CA TYR A 120 5.04 1.43 -4.74
C TYR A 120 4.75 1.65 -3.26
N PRO A 121 4.18 2.82 -2.90
CA PRO A 121 3.59 3.01 -1.59
C PRO A 121 2.47 1.98 -1.38
N ARG A 122 2.66 1.13 -0.36
CA ARG A 122 1.74 0.03 -0.07
C ARG A 122 0.48 0.52 0.62
N ASN A 123 -0.46 -0.39 0.83
CA ASN A 123 -1.63 -0.08 1.65
C ASN A 123 -1.18 0.52 2.99
N VAL A 124 -1.70 1.68 3.34
CA VAL A 124 -1.46 2.33 4.64
C VAL A 124 -2.18 1.51 5.70
N SER A 125 -1.49 1.05 6.72
CA SER A 125 -2.10 0.31 7.83
C SER A 125 -2.39 1.23 9.01
N ALA A 126 -3.36 0.87 9.81
CA ALA A 126 -3.76 1.60 11.00
C ALA A 126 -4.13 0.64 12.14
N SER A 127 -4.17 1.11 13.37
CA SER A 127 -4.73 0.34 14.48
C SER A 127 -6.15 -0.15 14.13
N PRO A 128 -6.42 -1.45 14.21
CA PRO A 128 -7.67 -2.02 13.69
C PRO A 128 -8.94 -1.55 14.41
N LEU A 129 -8.79 -1.08 15.64
CA LEU A 129 -9.87 -0.55 16.47
C LEU A 129 -9.88 0.98 16.56
N SER A 130 -9.11 1.69 15.74
CA SER A 130 -9.10 3.15 15.76
C SER A 130 -10.49 3.74 15.46
N GLY A 131 -10.88 4.70 16.27
CA GLY A 131 -12.20 5.32 16.26
C GLY A 131 -13.22 4.65 17.18
N VAL A 132 -12.92 3.47 17.75
CA VAL A 132 -13.83 2.73 18.63
C VAL A 132 -13.15 2.17 19.90
N GLU A 133 -11.82 2.18 19.97
CA GLU A 133 -11.10 1.67 21.13
C GLU A 133 -11.16 2.67 22.29
N LYS A 134 -11.55 2.19 23.49
CA LYS A 134 -11.69 3.03 24.67
C LYS A 134 -10.41 3.76 25.08
N ASN A 135 -9.25 3.17 24.82
CA ASN A 135 -7.93 3.66 25.25
C ASN A 135 -7.12 4.26 24.09
N GLU A 136 -7.77 4.60 22.96
CA GLU A 136 -7.04 5.30 21.93
C GLU A 136 -6.72 6.74 22.37
N VAL A 137 -5.55 7.22 21.96
CA VAL A 137 -5.13 8.60 22.28
C VAL A 137 -6.00 9.60 21.52
N PHE A 138 -6.19 9.34 20.23
CA PHE A 138 -7.21 9.96 19.37
C PHE A 138 -7.41 9.12 18.09
N ASN A 139 -8.52 9.35 17.40
CA ASN A 139 -8.84 8.63 16.15
C ASN A 139 -7.86 8.98 15.04
N ILE A 140 -7.04 8.00 14.62
CA ILE A 140 -6.01 8.16 13.58
C ILE A 140 -6.51 7.79 12.18
N SER A 141 -7.71 7.25 12.06
CA SER A 141 -8.28 6.79 10.80
C SER A 141 -8.35 7.88 9.72
N PRO A 142 -8.75 9.14 10.01
CA PRO A 142 -8.79 10.20 9.00
C PRO A 142 -7.42 10.48 8.37
N TYR A 143 -6.35 10.42 9.16
CA TYR A 143 -4.99 10.69 8.71
C TYR A 143 -4.44 9.55 7.86
N ALA A 144 -4.68 8.30 8.27
CA ALA A 144 -4.30 7.12 7.48
C ALA A 144 -5.04 7.06 6.14
N LEU A 145 -6.33 7.43 6.12
CA LEU A 145 -7.11 7.57 4.88
C LEU A 145 -6.55 8.67 3.98
N ALA A 146 -6.25 9.85 4.54
CA ALA A 146 -5.69 10.97 3.79
C ALA A 146 -4.35 10.59 3.13
N VAL A 147 -3.46 9.91 3.85
CA VAL A 147 -2.19 9.40 3.30
C VAL A 147 -2.43 8.35 2.22
N GLY A 148 -3.38 7.44 2.43
CA GLY A 148 -3.76 6.44 1.43
C GLY A 148 -4.26 7.07 0.13
N GLN A 149 -5.10 8.09 0.23
CA GLN A 149 -5.62 8.86 -0.92
C GLN A 149 -4.54 9.69 -1.60
N HIS A 150 -3.65 10.33 -0.82
CA HIS A 150 -2.50 11.06 -1.33
C HIS A 150 -1.62 10.16 -2.22
N PHE A 151 -1.27 8.98 -1.73
CA PHE A 151 -0.51 8.01 -2.49
C PHE A 151 -1.22 7.53 -3.76
N LEU A 152 -2.53 7.31 -3.69
CA LEU A 152 -3.31 6.90 -4.84
C LEU A 152 -3.36 7.98 -5.92
N ASN A 153 -3.58 9.24 -5.53
CA ASN A 153 -3.64 10.37 -6.46
C ASN A 153 -2.34 10.59 -7.24
N LYS A 154 -1.21 10.19 -6.65
CA LYS A 154 0.12 10.30 -7.27
C LYS A 154 0.68 8.96 -7.75
N ILE A 155 -0.09 7.87 -7.74
CA ILE A 155 0.41 6.51 -7.93
C ILE A 155 1.16 6.31 -9.25
N TYR A 156 0.75 7.00 -10.30
CA TYR A 156 1.38 6.94 -11.62
C TYR A 156 2.68 7.75 -11.73
N THR A 157 2.97 8.63 -10.77
CA THR A 157 4.20 9.43 -10.74
C THR A 157 5.31 8.78 -9.94
N TYR A 158 4.98 7.85 -9.03
CA TYR A 158 5.98 7.23 -8.16
C TYR A 158 6.86 6.22 -8.88
N LYS A 159 8.16 6.40 -8.74
CA LYS A 159 9.18 5.43 -9.13
C LYS A 159 10.08 5.19 -7.92
N LEU A 160 9.70 4.22 -7.09
CA LEU A 160 10.40 3.93 -5.84
C LEU A 160 11.46 2.85 -6.04
N PRO A 161 12.60 2.92 -5.33
CA PRO A 161 13.61 1.84 -5.34
C PRO A 161 13.04 0.54 -4.79
N ARG A 162 12.11 0.64 -3.83
CA ARG A 162 11.47 -0.51 -3.16
C ARG A 162 10.05 -0.16 -2.72
N LYS A 163 9.28 -1.19 -2.30
CA LYS A 163 8.00 -1.01 -1.59
C LYS A 163 8.20 -0.11 -0.37
N PHE A 164 7.31 0.86 -0.21
CA PHE A 164 7.27 1.79 0.90
C PHE A 164 6.03 1.54 1.76
N LYS A 165 6.19 1.36 3.05
CA LYS A 165 5.12 1.00 3.98
C LYS A 165 4.95 2.10 5.01
N VAL A 166 3.72 2.57 5.15
CA VAL A 166 3.32 3.53 6.17
C VAL A 166 2.30 2.91 7.10
N ALA A 167 2.42 3.17 8.40
CA ALA A 167 1.50 2.71 9.43
C ALA A 167 1.18 3.79 10.45
N PHE A 168 -0.04 3.73 11.00
CA PHE A 168 -0.53 4.62 12.05
C PHE A 168 -0.95 3.80 13.26
N SER A 169 -0.52 4.17 14.46
CA SER A 169 -0.97 3.56 15.71
C SER A 169 -1.69 4.56 16.59
N SER A 170 -2.84 4.17 17.12
CA SER A 170 -3.71 5.01 17.97
C SER A 170 -3.26 5.08 19.42
N ASN A 171 -2.33 4.19 19.84
CA ASN A 171 -1.78 4.12 21.19
C ASN A 171 -0.47 3.31 21.22
N GLU A 172 0.15 3.23 22.40
CA GLU A 172 1.45 2.59 22.61
C GLU A 172 1.46 1.06 22.48
N LYS A 173 0.31 0.38 22.35
CA LYS A 173 0.26 -1.06 22.06
C LYS A 173 0.82 -1.38 20.68
N ASP A 174 0.87 -0.38 19.80
CA ASP A 174 1.44 -0.45 18.45
C ASP A 174 0.92 -1.64 17.62
N GLU A 175 -0.39 -1.85 17.61
CA GLU A 175 -1.03 -2.97 16.90
C GLU A 175 -0.84 -2.91 15.37
N SER A 176 -0.57 -1.73 14.82
CA SER A 176 -0.23 -1.54 13.40
C SER A 176 1.25 -1.69 13.08
N HIS A 177 2.09 -1.92 14.10
CA HIS A 177 3.54 -2.11 13.99
C HIS A 177 4.26 -0.91 13.35
N VAL A 178 3.97 0.31 13.82
CA VAL A 178 4.66 1.55 13.38
C VAL A 178 6.17 1.45 13.62
N THR A 179 6.57 0.77 14.70
CA THR A 179 7.97 0.53 15.05
C THR A 179 8.68 -0.49 14.17
N ALA A 180 7.99 -1.12 13.22
CA ALA A 180 8.55 -2.11 12.29
C ALA A 180 8.20 -1.83 10.82
N THR A 181 7.86 -0.58 10.49
CA THR A 181 7.57 -0.13 9.12
C THR A 181 8.57 0.91 8.63
N ASP A 182 8.56 1.19 7.33
CA ASP A 182 9.46 2.20 6.73
C ASP A 182 9.19 3.60 7.30
N LEU A 183 7.91 3.93 7.54
CA LEU A 183 7.45 5.17 8.16
C LEU A 183 6.27 4.87 9.09
N GLY A 184 6.40 5.19 10.36
CA GLY A 184 5.40 4.99 11.39
C GLY A 184 4.99 6.28 12.08
N PHE A 185 3.69 6.38 12.40
CA PHE A 185 3.10 7.50 13.14
C PHE A 185 2.37 6.97 14.37
N LEU A 186 2.85 7.32 15.56
CA LEU A 186 2.21 6.95 16.82
C LEU A 186 1.52 8.17 17.42
N ALA A 187 0.21 8.05 17.68
CA ALA A 187 -0.60 9.11 18.29
C ALA A 187 -0.16 9.40 19.73
N VAL A 188 0.03 10.66 20.05
CA VAL A 188 0.33 11.15 21.41
C VAL A 188 -0.38 12.46 21.67
N ILE A 189 -0.62 12.78 22.96
CA ILE A 189 -1.10 14.10 23.39
C ILE A 189 -0.03 14.70 24.29
N GLU A 190 0.43 15.91 23.95
CA GLU A 190 1.29 16.69 24.82
C GLU A 190 0.66 18.05 25.12
N ASN A 191 0.58 18.41 26.42
CA ASN A 191 -0.04 19.64 26.88
C ASN A 191 -1.46 19.86 26.32
N GLY A 192 -2.25 18.79 26.15
CA GLY A 192 -3.61 18.84 25.60
C GLY A 192 -3.70 18.97 24.08
N VAL A 193 -2.58 18.94 23.36
CA VAL A 193 -2.51 19.05 21.90
C VAL A 193 -2.15 17.69 21.29
N GLN A 194 -2.83 17.34 20.19
CA GLN A 194 -2.58 16.11 19.43
C GLN A 194 -1.30 16.24 18.60
N TYR A 195 -0.47 15.21 18.66
CA TYR A 195 0.74 15.05 17.85
C TYR A 195 0.93 13.60 17.41
N PHE A 196 1.86 13.40 16.48
CA PHE A 196 2.41 12.11 16.17
C PHE A 196 3.91 12.05 16.47
N LYS A 197 4.35 11.01 17.18
CA LYS A 197 5.74 10.56 17.14
C LYS A 197 6.01 9.88 15.82
N VAL A 198 7.15 10.16 15.22
CA VAL A 198 7.54 9.63 13.91
C VAL A 198 8.63 8.59 14.06
N TYR A 199 8.41 7.43 13.47
CA TYR A 199 9.33 6.30 13.44
C TYR A 199 9.81 6.02 12.01
N LEU A 200 11.12 5.85 11.81
CA LEU A 200 11.76 5.79 10.51
C LEU A 200 12.62 4.53 10.35
N GLY A 201 12.57 3.92 9.16
CA GLY A 201 13.53 2.92 8.71
C GLY A 201 13.39 1.53 9.30
N GLY A 202 12.23 1.19 9.85
CA GLY A 202 11.93 -0.17 10.32
C GLY A 202 11.60 -1.14 9.19
N GLY A 203 11.62 -2.43 9.50
CA GLY A 203 11.24 -3.46 8.53
C GLY A 203 11.39 -4.88 9.04
N MET A 204 10.54 -5.78 8.52
CA MET A 204 10.51 -7.21 8.85
C MET A 204 10.98 -8.05 7.64
N GLY A 205 12.06 -7.63 6.98
CA GLY A 205 12.67 -8.38 5.87
C GLY A 205 13.84 -9.25 6.31
N ASN A 206 14.71 -9.65 5.38
CA ASN A 206 15.89 -10.47 5.69
C ASN A 206 16.86 -9.81 6.71
N ASN A 207 16.87 -8.48 6.79
CA ASN A 207 17.57 -7.70 7.80
C ASN A 207 16.52 -6.94 8.62
N SER A 208 15.80 -7.67 9.44
CA SER A 208 14.76 -7.10 10.30
C SER A 208 15.35 -6.15 11.32
N ARG A 209 14.72 -4.98 11.48
CA ARG A 209 15.07 -4.00 12.49
C ARG A 209 13.87 -3.17 12.89
N LEU A 210 13.92 -2.64 14.10
CA LEU A 210 12.97 -1.64 14.53
C LEU A 210 13.30 -0.28 13.92
N SER A 211 12.29 0.54 13.78
CA SER A 211 12.41 1.94 13.37
C SER A 211 13.13 2.75 14.46
N ILE A 212 13.72 3.85 14.04
CA ILE A 212 14.30 4.84 14.95
C ILE A 212 13.26 5.95 15.14
N GLU A 213 12.98 6.34 16.37
CA GLU A 213 12.18 7.52 16.68
C GLU A 213 12.96 8.77 16.25
N SER A 214 12.30 9.66 15.51
CA SER A 214 12.95 10.88 14.97
C SER A 214 13.25 11.94 16.04
N GLY A 215 12.69 11.80 17.23
CA GLY A 215 12.76 12.78 18.31
C GLY A 215 11.91 14.04 18.07
N GLN A 216 11.15 14.10 16.97
CA GLN A 216 10.27 15.21 16.64
C GLN A 216 8.81 14.79 16.76
N LEU A 217 8.00 15.69 17.30
CA LEU A 217 6.55 15.61 17.26
C LEU A 217 6.04 16.40 16.06
N ILE A 218 5.14 15.81 15.29
CA ILE A 218 4.49 16.49 14.18
C ILE A 218 3.01 16.70 14.48
N LYS A 219 2.48 17.83 14.05
CA LYS A 219 1.05 18.07 14.13
C LYS A 219 0.30 17.24 13.07
N PRO A 220 -0.95 16.83 13.37
CA PRO A 220 -1.75 16.07 12.43
C PRO A 220 -1.96 16.75 11.07
N GLU A 221 -2.05 18.07 11.01
CA GLU A 221 -2.15 18.85 9.78
C GLU A 221 -0.92 18.76 8.87
N ASP A 222 0.25 18.45 9.43
CA ASP A 222 1.53 18.42 8.69
C ASP A 222 1.87 17.03 8.13
N ILE A 223 1.06 16.00 8.42
CA ILE A 223 1.35 14.61 8.03
C ILE A 223 1.65 14.45 6.54
N LEU A 224 0.85 15.05 5.66
CA LEU A 224 1.03 14.89 4.21
C LEU A 224 2.35 15.49 3.72
N TYR A 225 2.81 16.59 4.34
CA TYR A 225 4.13 17.18 4.04
C TYR A 225 5.26 16.22 4.44
N HIS A 226 5.19 15.64 5.65
CA HIS A 226 6.17 14.67 6.13
C HIS A 226 6.20 13.39 5.27
N VAL A 227 5.03 12.85 4.95
CA VAL A 227 4.92 11.66 4.08
C VAL A 227 5.52 11.94 2.69
N GLU A 228 5.20 13.07 2.09
CA GLU A 228 5.73 13.42 0.77
C GLU A 228 7.24 13.68 0.82
N ALA A 229 7.73 14.45 1.79
CA ALA A 229 9.16 14.73 1.95
C ALA A 229 9.97 13.44 2.11
N LEU A 230 9.52 12.51 2.96
CA LEU A 230 10.19 11.22 3.15
C LEU A 230 10.07 10.31 1.94
N THR A 231 8.96 10.36 1.21
CA THR A 231 8.80 9.63 -0.06
C THR A 231 9.78 10.17 -1.11
N GLN A 232 9.91 11.48 -1.25
CA GLN A 232 10.85 12.11 -2.17
C GLN A 232 12.31 11.83 -1.76
N LEU A 233 12.62 11.89 -0.48
CA LEU A 233 13.94 11.50 0.03
C LEU A 233 14.26 10.04 -0.35
N PHE A 234 13.30 9.14 -0.20
CA PHE A 234 13.46 7.73 -0.57
C PHE A 234 13.64 7.54 -2.08
N ILE A 235 12.97 8.35 -2.91
CA ILE A 235 13.16 8.33 -4.37
C ILE A 235 14.57 8.80 -4.74
N ASN A 236 15.04 9.88 -4.14
CA ASN A 236 16.29 10.55 -4.53
C ASN A 236 17.55 9.87 -3.97
N GLU A 237 17.47 9.33 -2.75
CA GLU A 237 18.62 8.77 -2.02
C GLU A 237 18.55 7.24 -1.93
N GLY A 238 17.50 6.62 -2.43
CA GLY A 238 17.31 5.19 -2.34
C GLY A 238 18.14 4.40 -3.33
N ASP A 239 18.55 3.20 -2.95
CA ASP A 239 19.32 2.30 -3.80
C ASP A 239 18.40 1.47 -4.70
N TYR A 240 18.48 1.69 -6.00
CA TYR A 240 17.68 1.01 -7.02
C TYR A 240 18.27 -0.36 -7.44
N GLU A 241 19.56 -0.60 -7.19
CA GLU A 241 20.24 -1.83 -7.60
C GLU A 241 20.07 -2.97 -6.59
N ILE A 242 20.23 -2.67 -5.31
CA ILE A 242 20.16 -3.68 -4.23
C ILE A 242 18.74 -4.18 -4.00
N GLY A 243 17.72 -3.40 -4.35
CA GLY A 243 16.31 -3.80 -4.27
C GLY A 243 15.85 -4.30 -2.89
N ARG A 244 16.60 -4.00 -1.80
CA ARG A 244 16.37 -4.46 -0.44
C ARG A 244 16.56 -3.32 0.58
N ALA A 245 16.02 -3.52 1.79
CA ALA A 245 15.89 -2.57 2.88
C ALA A 245 17.18 -1.95 3.49
N HIS A 246 18.33 -2.08 2.86
CA HIS A 246 19.56 -1.37 3.26
C HIS A 246 19.53 0.13 2.95
N VAL A 247 18.57 0.55 2.16
CA VAL A 247 18.43 1.90 1.64
C VAL A 247 18.26 2.96 2.72
N TRP A 248 17.67 2.60 3.86
CA TRP A 248 17.44 3.54 4.95
C TRP A 248 18.69 3.84 5.80
N THR A 249 19.76 3.05 5.69
CA THR A 249 20.95 3.28 6.50
C THR A 249 21.63 4.63 6.23
N PRO A 250 21.79 5.09 4.97
CA PRO A 250 22.28 6.45 4.68
C PRO A 250 21.29 7.55 5.10
N VAL A 251 19.99 7.31 4.91
CA VAL A 251 18.92 8.28 5.21
C VAL A 251 18.79 8.49 6.72
N THR A 252 18.76 7.42 7.52
CA THR A 252 18.68 7.52 8.98
C THR A 252 19.95 8.13 9.58
N ARG A 253 21.13 7.95 8.98
CA ARG A 253 22.38 8.61 9.42
C ARG A 253 22.40 10.11 9.15
N ARG A 254 21.60 10.61 8.18
CA ARG A 254 21.51 12.05 7.87
C ARG A 254 20.45 12.77 8.68
N ILE A 255 19.51 12.04 9.29
CA ILE A 255 18.42 12.60 10.11
C ILE A 255 18.77 12.57 11.61
N SER A 256 19.70 11.73 12.03
CA SER A 256 20.27 11.67 13.38
C SER A 256 21.52 12.55 13.50
#